data_d46bae00c2b50f4e771d3f88fb7dbd23
#
_entry.id   d46bae00c2b50f4e771d3f88fb7dbd23
#
_cell.length_a   1.000
_cell.length_b   1.000
_cell.length_c   1.000
_cell.angle_alpha   90.00
_cell.angle_beta   90.00
_cell.angle_gamma   90.00
#
_symmetry.space_group_name_H-M   'P 1'
#
loop_
_entity.id
_entity.type
_entity.pdbx_description
1 polymer ?
#
loop_
_entity_poly.entity_id
_entity_poly.type
_entity_poly.pdbx_seq_one_letter_code
_entity_poly.pdbx_strand_id
1 'polypeptide(L)'
;TDDPRCKIISIDKFYTSAHWAVDRWWTREEKIQLGVEDDVETITLSGLATLISDVSSSLMEYREPLYELEKKKTIISRQMVNIIDPAVFRLSSSGIGLNRVKLNALNTDNPDDFPVYTAGQEPVAFIKRLPKEPFGANVDNPVLSFATNGDGSAGRNFVIHTKPFYVNTDRIVVQILRKDISPQYVRVALNDMKEKYGFNHAHKANFHNLAPVTIQLPVKSNGCYDLEQQEIMVEIFNYLEDMRKSLLHQKDRVVESNVCVDLSCYHFAQKKISDLFSVLRGSGKYTRSYTQEHPGAVPLFSGNTSGAFAYVDTADYNTPCLSWVIDGLAGYLMFHSSEFSATNHRGVLLPKFSDINLQYAKFIMEPIFRNAKKGRVGDNGENEYSSLPPFMVSELLVPFPVDDTGKISLSAQQEIAEQYITVEQCKRDVAEKLDALAHQKIEL
;
A
#
# COMPACT_ATOMS: atom_id res chain seq x y z
N THR A 1 37.24 -8.57 -0.74
CA THR A 1 36.45 -8.49 0.48
C THR A 1 35.16 -9.25 0.23
N ASP A 2 34.76 -10.09 1.17
CA ASP A 2 33.53 -10.89 1.06
C ASP A 2 32.27 -10.10 1.49
N ASP A 3 32.41 -8.79 1.68
CA ASP A 3 31.28 -7.91 2.00
C ASP A 3 30.48 -7.62 0.71
N PRO A 4 29.20 -8.02 0.65
CA PRO A 4 28.34 -7.81 -0.53
C PRO A 4 28.15 -6.32 -0.89
N ARG A 5 28.45 -5.41 0.06
CA ARG A 5 28.41 -3.96 -0.18
C ARG A 5 29.69 -3.42 -0.82
N CYS A 6 30.69 -4.27 -1.05
CA CYS A 6 31.97 -3.89 -1.66
C CYS A 6 32.15 -4.56 -3.02
N LYS A 7 32.37 -3.78 -4.08
CA LYS A 7 32.64 -4.27 -5.42
C LYS A 7 33.98 -3.75 -5.91
N ILE A 8 34.86 -4.64 -6.36
CA ILE A 8 36.14 -4.26 -6.96
C ILE A 8 35.92 -4.05 -8.46
N ILE A 9 36.19 -2.84 -8.93
CA ILE A 9 36.07 -2.46 -10.34
C ILE A 9 37.46 -2.21 -10.88
N SER A 10 37.80 -2.80 -12.04
CA SER A 10 39.08 -2.53 -12.73
C SER A 10 39.17 -1.07 -13.12
N ILE A 11 40.36 -0.48 -12.93
CA ILE A 11 40.62 0.92 -13.23
C ILE A 11 40.37 1.28 -14.69
N ASP A 12 40.53 0.33 -15.59
CA ASP A 12 40.31 0.49 -17.05
C ASP A 12 38.83 0.81 -17.37
N LYS A 13 37.91 0.49 -16.47
CA LYS A 13 36.47 0.80 -16.59
C LYS A 13 36.12 2.23 -16.13
N PHE A 14 37.06 2.92 -15.47
CA PHE A 14 36.89 4.29 -15.04
C PHE A 14 37.41 5.25 -16.10
N TYR A 15 36.49 5.82 -16.88
CA TYR A 15 36.82 6.91 -17.78
C TYR A 15 36.77 8.25 -17.03
N THR A 16 37.62 9.18 -17.39
CA THR A 16 37.71 10.52 -16.78
C THR A 16 36.42 11.34 -16.87
N SER A 17 35.53 11.01 -17.82
CA SER A 17 34.19 11.59 -17.98
C SER A 17 33.09 10.79 -17.27
N ALA A 18 33.41 9.66 -16.67
CA ALA A 18 32.41 8.85 -16.00
C ALA A 18 32.10 9.43 -14.62
N HIS A 19 30.84 9.74 -14.37
CA HIS A 19 30.40 10.07 -13.02
C HIS A 19 30.70 8.91 -12.07
N TRP A 20 31.25 9.23 -10.92
CA TRP A 20 31.64 8.28 -9.88
C TRP A 20 30.41 7.79 -9.07
N ALA A 21 29.27 7.60 -9.72
CA ALA A 21 28.10 7.02 -9.11
C ALA A 21 28.36 5.52 -8.90
N VAL A 22 28.49 5.12 -7.64
CA VAL A 22 28.87 3.75 -7.24
C VAL A 22 27.82 2.74 -7.68
N ASP A 23 26.54 3.12 -7.62
CA ASP A 23 25.36 2.31 -7.96
C ASP A 23 25.31 1.81 -9.42
N ARG A 24 25.92 2.52 -10.35
CA ARG A 24 25.97 2.11 -11.77
C ARG A 24 26.79 0.84 -12.03
N TRP A 25 27.64 0.45 -11.08
CA TRP A 25 28.53 -0.71 -11.20
C TRP A 25 27.89 -2.01 -10.70
N TRP A 26 26.72 -1.91 -10.07
CA TRP A 26 25.96 -3.03 -9.56
C TRP A 26 24.99 -3.51 -10.63
N THR A 27 24.85 -4.84 -10.79
CA THR A 27 23.77 -5.41 -11.59
C THR A 27 22.43 -5.20 -10.87
N ARG A 28 21.31 -5.41 -11.57
CA ARG A 28 19.98 -5.31 -10.95
C ARG A 28 19.84 -6.31 -9.81
N GLU A 29 20.29 -7.54 -10.00
CA GLU A 29 20.26 -8.60 -8.99
C GLU A 29 21.07 -8.21 -7.73
N GLU A 30 22.25 -7.62 -7.94
CA GLU A 30 23.08 -7.13 -6.84
C GLU A 30 22.40 -5.96 -6.11
N LYS A 31 21.72 -5.06 -6.82
CA LYS A 31 20.97 -3.94 -6.25
C LYS A 31 19.76 -4.42 -5.43
N ILE A 32 19.04 -5.44 -5.91
CA ILE A 32 17.94 -6.09 -5.18
C ILE A 32 18.47 -6.72 -3.89
N GLN A 33 19.58 -7.47 -3.96
CA GLN A 33 20.21 -8.09 -2.79
C GLN A 33 20.66 -7.06 -1.73
N LEU A 34 21.02 -5.85 -2.19
CA LEU A 34 21.42 -4.75 -1.31
C LEU A 34 20.24 -3.90 -0.81
N GLY A 35 19.01 -4.21 -1.22
CA GLY A 35 17.81 -3.43 -0.88
C GLY A 35 17.77 -2.03 -1.51
N VAL A 36 18.56 -1.79 -2.57
CA VAL A 36 18.64 -0.50 -3.28
C VAL A 36 17.64 -0.42 -4.44
N GLU A 37 17.18 -1.57 -4.91
CA GLU A 37 16.19 -1.69 -5.98
C GLU A 37 15.15 -2.75 -5.60
N ASP A 38 13.88 -2.45 -5.84
CA ASP A 38 12.80 -3.39 -5.56
C ASP A 38 12.84 -4.57 -6.54
N ASP A 39 12.54 -5.76 -6.03
CA ASP A 39 12.39 -6.97 -6.86
C ASP A 39 11.06 -6.92 -7.61
N VAL A 40 10.96 -5.98 -8.55
CA VAL A 40 9.78 -5.89 -9.42
C VAL A 40 9.95 -6.90 -10.55
N GLU A 41 9.16 -7.94 -10.52
CA GLU A 41 9.14 -8.98 -11.55
C GLU A 41 8.80 -8.36 -12.91
N THR A 42 9.71 -8.51 -13.88
CA THR A 42 9.44 -8.10 -15.27
C THR A 42 8.82 -9.27 -16.00
N ILE A 43 7.57 -9.11 -16.42
CA ILE A 43 6.80 -10.15 -17.10
C ILE A 43 6.51 -9.78 -18.54
N THR A 44 6.29 -10.79 -19.38
CA THR A 44 5.80 -10.59 -20.76
C THR A 44 4.29 -10.34 -20.76
N LEU A 45 3.72 -9.96 -21.91
CA LEU A 45 2.26 -9.89 -22.10
C LEU A 45 1.56 -11.21 -21.78
N SER A 46 2.17 -12.34 -22.14
CA SER A 46 1.66 -13.66 -21.76
C SER A 46 1.78 -13.91 -20.27
N GLY A 47 2.82 -13.42 -19.61
CA GLY A 47 2.98 -13.45 -18.16
C GLY A 47 1.89 -12.65 -17.45
N LEU A 48 1.54 -11.47 -17.96
CA LEU A 48 0.41 -10.69 -17.42
C LEU A 48 -0.92 -11.45 -17.57
N ALA A 49 -1.16 -12.06 -18.74
CA ALA A 49 -2.35 -12.89 -18.96
C ALA A 49 -2.40 -14.10 -17.99
N THR A 50 -1.27 -14.73 -17.73
CA THR A 50 -1.16 -15.79 -16.72
C THR A 50 -1.48 -15.28 -15.33
N LEU A 51 -0.92 -14.15 -14.92
CA LEU A 51 -1.20 -13.50 -13.63
C LEU A 51 -2.69 -13.23 -13.43
N ILE A 52 -3.37 -12.72 -14.46
CA ILE A 52 -4.82 -12.47 -14.45
C ILE A 52 -5.60 -13.79 -14.36
N SER A 53 -5.16 -14.84 -15.05
CA SER A 53 -5.77 -16.18 -14.99
C SER A 53 -5.62 -16.80 -13.60
N ASP A 54 -4.47 -16.64 -12.96
CA ASP A 54 -4.19 -17.15 -11.61
C ASP A 54 -5.13 -16.55 -10.55
N VAL A 55 -5.54 -15.29 -10.73
CA VAL A 55 -6.56 -14.67 -9.88
C VAL A 55 -7.86 -15.47 -9.91
N SER A 56 -8.33 -15.85 -11.11
CA SER A 56 -9.56 -16.63 -11.25
C SER A 56 -9.41 -18.02 -10.63
N SER A 57 -8.26 -18.66 -10.76
CA SER A 57 -7.95 -19.96 -10.19
C SER A 57 -7.93 -19.89 -8.66
N SER A 58 -7.27 -18.89 -8.09
CA SER A 58 -7.22 -18.67 -6.64
C SER A 58 -8.62 -18.44 -6.05
N LEU A 59 -9.49 -17.73 -6.73
CA LEU A 59 -10.87 -17.50 -6.28
C LEU A 59 -11.69 -18.80 -6.28
N MET A 60 -11.45 -19.71 -7.24
CA MET A 60 -12.14 -20.98 -7.31
C MET A 60 -11.81 -21.92 -6.13
N GLU A 61 -10.60 -21.80 -5.55
CA GLU A 61 -10.21 -22.58 -4.36
C GLU A 61 -11.10 -22.29 -3.13
N TYR A 62 -11.62 -21.06 -3.02
CA TYR A 62 -12.52 -20.68 -1.92
C TYR A 62 -13.98 -21.09 -2.14
N ARG A 63 -14.39 -21.39 -3.37
CA ARG A 63 -15.78 -21.60 -3.73
C ARG A 63 -16.39 -22.85 -3.05
N GLU A 64 -15.73 -23.99 -3.16
CA GLU A 64 -16.26 -25.25 -2.65
C GLU A 64 -16.33 -25.28 -1.12
N PRO A 65 -15.28 -24.88 -0.37
CA PRO A 65 -15.35 -24.78 1.09
C PRO A 65 -16.47 -23.86 1.59
N LEU A 66 -16.63 -22.69 0.98
CA LEU A 66 -17.70 -21.74 1.34
C LEU A 66 -19.09 -22.34 1.07
N TYR A 67 -19.28 -22.99 -0.06
CA TYR A 67 -20.55 -23.62 -0.41
C TYR A 67 -20.94 -24.73 0.58
N GLU A 68 -19.98 -25.57 0.97
CA GLU A 68 -20.21 -26.62 1.97
C GLU A 68 -20.50 -26.05 3.37
N LEU A 69 -19.86 -24.97 3.76
CA LEU A 69 -20.15 -24.26 5.00
C LEU A 69 -21.53 -23.60 4.96
N GLU A 70 -21.91 -22.98 3.85
CA GLU A 70 -23.24 -22.39 3.68
C GLU A 70 -24.37 -23.43 3.80
N LYS A 71 -24.20 -24.64 3.28
CA LYS A 71 -25.15 -25.74 3.45
C LYS A 71 -25.35 -26.15 4.93
N LYS A 72 -24.29 -26.04 5.75
CA LYS A 72 -24.34 -26.32 7.18
C LYS A 72 -25.00 -25.23 8.00
N LYS A 73 -25.15 -24.03 7.44
CA LYS A 73 -25.76 -22.89 8.09
C LYS A 73 -27.27 -23.08 8.20
N THR A 74 -27.72 -23.43 9.39
CA THR A 74 -29.16 -23.76 9.70
C THR A 74 -29.70 -22.84 10.79
N ILE A 75 -29.43 -21.53 10.70
CA ILE A 75 -29.85 -20.55 11.73
C ILE A 75 -31.38 -20.43 11.73
N ILE A 76 -32.01 -20.87 12.81
CA ILE A 76 -33.47 -20.81 13.01
C ILE A 76 -33.88 -19.39 13.42
N SER A 77 -33.18 -18.80 14.38
CA SER A 77 -33.44 -17.46 14.88
C SER A 77 -32.19 -16.81 15.47
N ARG A 78 -32.22 -15.50 15.66
CA ARG A 78 -31.14 -14.74 16.28
C ARG A 78 -31.68 -13.88 17.40
N GLN A 79 -30.95 -13.78 18.50
CA GLN A 79 -31.24 -12.89 19.61
C GLN A 79 -30.27 -11.71 19.58
N MET A 80 -30.81 -10.50 19.68
CA MET A 80 -30.01 -9.28 19.85
C MET A 80 -29.54 -9.19 21.30
N VAL A 81 -28.24 -9.08 21.51
CA VAL A 81 -27.61 -9.00 22.83
C VAL A 81 -26.72 -7.77 22.89
N ASN A 82 -26.89 -6.99 23.94
CA ASN A 82 -26.05 -5.82 24.17
C ASN A 82 -24.69 -6.24 24.73
N ILE A 83 -23.58 -5.63 24.23
CA ILE A 83 -22.23 -5.96 24.68
C ILE A 83 -21.99 -5.62 26.17
N ILE A 84 -22.80 -4.75 26.76
CA ILE A 84 -22.74 -4.41 28.19
C ILE A 84 -23.73 -5.21 29.06
N ASP A 85 -24.43 -6.22 28.50
CA ASP A 85 -25.35 -7.07 29.26
C ASP A 85 -24.58 -7.89 30.32
N PRO A 86 -24.79 -7.64 31.62
CA PRO A 86 -24.03 -8.29 32.69
C PRO A 86 -24.37 -9.79 32.85
N ALA A 87 -25.46 -10.29 32.24
CA ALA A 87 -25.78 -11.71 32.22
C ALA A 87 -24.93 -12.49 31.22
N VAL A 88 -24.34 -11.79 30.24
CA VAL A 88 -23.58 -12.38 29.13
C VAL A 88 -22.11 -11.98 29.15
N PHE A 89 -21.83 -10.71 29.44
CA PHE A 89 -20.49 -10.13 29.36
C PHE A 89 -20.09 -9.42 30.65
N ARG A 90 -18.80 -9.48 30.95
CA ARG A 90 -18.17 -8.62 31.97
C ARG A 90 -17.08 -7.81 31.31
N LEU A 91 -17.26 -6.48 31.27
CA LEU A 91 -16.30 -5.57 30.70
C LEU A 91 -15.41 -4.97 31.79
N SER A 92 -14.13 -4.77 31.45
CA SER A 92 -13.16 -4.10 32.32
C SER A 92 -12.24 -3.18 31.51
N SER A 93 -12.01 -1.95 31.99
CA SER A 93 -11.00 -1.03 31.49
C SER A 93 -9.81 -0.86 32.46
N SER A 94 -9.67 -1.76 33.42
CA SER A 94 -8.67 -1.69 34.47
C SER A 94 -7.26 -1.95 33.95
N GLY A 95 -6.67 -0.98 33.23
CA GLY A 95 -5.32 -1.03 32.73
C GLY A 95 -4.25 -0.76 33.79
N ILE A 96 -2.98 -1.02 33.45
CA ILE A 96 -1.83 -0.79 34.36
C ILE A 96 -1.37 0.66 34.39
N GLY A 97 -1.81 1.51 33.44
CA GLY A 97 -1.57 2.96 33.44
C GLY A 97 -0.12 3.38 33.28
N LEU A 98 0.73 2.56 32.66
CA LEU A 98 2.14 2.87 32.46
C LEU A 98 2.36 3.66 31.17
N ASN A 99 3.22 4.68 31.24
CA ASN A 99 3.66 5.37 30.04
C ASN A 99 4.73 4.54 29.29
N ARG A 100 5.04 4.91 28.04
CA ARG A 100 5.98 4.18 27.17
C ARG A 100 7.37 4.02 27.79
N VAL A 101 7.88 5.03 28.48
CA VAL A 101 9.22 4.97 29.12
C VAL A 101 9.26 3.90 30.21
N LYS A 102 8.24 3.86 31.07
CA LYS A 102 8.12 2.85 32.13
C LYS A 102 7.90 1.46 31.58
N LEU A 103 7.09 1.31 30.51
CA LEU A 103 6.89 0.02 29.85
C LEU A 103 8.20 -0.51 29.25
N ASN A 104 8.95 0.35 28.55
CA ASN A 104 10.26 -0.04 28.01
C ASN A 104 11.26 -0.44 29.11
N ALA A 105 11.25 0.25 30.26
CA ALA A 105 12.13 -0.07 31.39
C ALA A 105 11.78 -1.40 32.08
N LEU A 106 10.53 -1.85 32.00
CA LEU A 106 10.04 -3.11 32.57
C LEU A 106 10.05 -4.25 31.56
N ASN A 107 10.27 -3.96 30.27
CA ASN A 107 10.25 -4.96 29.23
C ASN A 107 11.42 -5.94 29.40
N THR A 108 11.10 -7.22 29.37
CA THR A 108 12.06 -8.31 29.52
C THR A 108 12.43 -8.96 28.19
N ASP A 109 11.73 -8.62 27.12
CA ASP A 109 11.80 -9.26 25.80
C ASP A 109 11.61 -10.79 25.83
N ASN A 110 11.09 -11.31 26.94
CA ASN A 110 10.87 -12.75 27.14
C ASN A 110 9.37 -13.08 26.91
N PRO A 111 9.01 -13.85 25.84
CA PRO A 111 7.63 -14.24 25.53
C PRO A 111 6.93 -15.10 26.60
N ASP A 112 7.70 -15.67 27.56
CA ASP A 112 7.14 -16.43 28.67
C ASP A 112 6.62 -15.53 29.80
N ASP A 113 7.03 -14.27 29.82
CA ASP A 113 6.50 -13.27 30.75
C ASP A 113 5.12 -12.77 30.31
N PHE A 114 4.51 -11.90 31.11
CA PHE A 114 3.15 -11.42 30.84
C PHE A 114 3.14 -10.38 29.70
N PRO A 115 2.45 -10.64 28.59
CA PRO A 115 2.32 -9.67 27.52
C PRO A 115 1.46 -8.47 27.94
N VAL A 116 1.86 -7.28 27.50
CA VAL A 116 1.14 -6.01 27.74
C VAL A 116 0.61 -5.48 26.42
N TYR A 117 -0.68 -5.24 26.37
CA TYR A 117 -1.37 -4.71 25.17
C TYR A 117 -1.81 -3.25 25.38
N THR A 118 -1.63 -2.44 24.33
CA THR A 118 -2.16 -1.08 24.21
C THR A 118 -3.22 -1.05 23.08
N ALA A 119 -3.25 -0.04 22.25
CA ALA A 119 -4.20 0.07 21.14
C ALA A 119 -3.92 -0.88 19.95
N GLY A 120 -2.72 -1.50 19.87
CA GLY A 120 -2.34 -2.46 18.82
C GLY A 120 -2.88 -3.87 19.06
N GLN A 121 -2.71 -4.76 18.10
CA GLN A 121 -3.02 -6.20 18.22
C GLN A 121 -1.86 -6.99 18.83
N GLU A 122 -0.62 -6.52 18.61
CA GLU A 122 0.58 -7.13 19.18
C GLU A 122 0.91 -6.56 20.55
N PRO A 123 1.54 -7.35 21.44
CA PRO A 123 2.01 -6.86 22.71
C PRO A 123 3.13 -5.83 22.51
N VAL A 124 3.07 -4.75 23.28
CA VAL A 124 4.10 -3.69 23.26
C VAL A 124 5.27 -3.95 24.20
N ALA A 125 5.14 -4.91 25.12
CA ALA A 125 6.16 -5.35 26.06
C ALA A 125 5.79 -6.71 26.66
N PHE A 126 6.79 -7.42 27.18
CA PHE A 126 6.63 -8.57 28.06
C PHE A 126 7.22 -8.20 29.44
N ILE A 127 6.46 -8.35 30.50
CA ILE A 127 6.87 -7.87 31.83
C ILE A 127 6.70 -8.94 32.90
N LYS A 128 7.49 -8.87 33.97
CA LYS A 128 7.27 -9.67 35.15
C LYS A 128 5.94 -9.32 35.83
N ARG A 129 5.46 -10.24 36.68
CA ARG A 129 4.23 -10.02 37.42
C ARG A 129 4.29 -8.73 38.24
N LEU A 130 3.28 -7.89 38.09
CA LEU A 130 3.09 -6.68 38.87
C LEU A 130 2.31 -6.98 40.15
N PRO A 131 2.30 -6.04 41.15
CA PRO A 131 1.38 -6.12 42.29
C PRO A 131 -0.09 -6.17 41.89
N LYS A 132 -0.46 -5.54 40.78
CA LYS A 132 -1.76 -5.70 40.16
C LYS A 132 -1.85 -7.04 39.46
N GLU A 133 -2.92 -7.79 39.73
CA GLU A 133 -3.14 -9.07 39.09
C GLU A 133 -3.37 -8.92 37.55
N PRO A 134 -2.77 -9.79 36.75
CA PRO A 134 -3.05 -9.87 35.32
C PRO A 134 -4.50 -10.33 35.10
N PHE A 135 -5.06 -10.04 33.94
CA PHE A 135 -6.30 -10.67 33.50
C PHE A 135 -6.03 -12.17 33.29
N GLY A 136 -6.81 -12.99 33.98
CA GLY A 136 -6.75 -14.45 33.82
C GLY A 136 -7.38 -14.88 32.49
N ALA A 137 -6.59 -15.52 31.64
CA ALA A 137 -7.04 -16.17 30.42
C ALA A 137 -6.32 -17.49 30.25
N ASN A 138 -6.96 -18.48 29.65
CA ASN A 138 -6.36 -19.74 29.25
C ASN A 138 -7.10 -20.28 28.02
N VAL A 139 -6.67 -21.42 27.48
CA VAL A 139 -7.26 -22.04 26.29
C VAL A 139 -8.73 -22.39 26.46
N ASP A 140 -9.11 -22.86 27.66
CA ASP A 140 -10.50 -23.29 27.96
C ASP A 140 -11.42 -22.08 28.27
N ASN A 141 -10.86 -20.97 28.71
CA ASN A 141 -11.58 -19.74 29.03
C ASN A 141 -10.82 -18.53 28.41
N PRO A 142 -10.88 -18.38 27.07
CA PRO A 142 -10.23 -17.27 26.39
C PRO A 142 -10.98 -15.97 26.68
N VAL A 143 -10.22 -14.86 26.66
CA VAL A 143 -10.73 -13.53 26.97
C VAL A 143 -10.50 -12.61 25.77
N LEU A 144 -11.54 -11.88 25.37
CA LEU A 144 -11.47 -10.93 24.27
C LEU A 144 -11.06 -9.55 24.78
N SER A 145 -10.28 -8.79 24.00
CA SER A 145 -10.08 -7.36 24.24
C SER A 145 -10.05 -6.58 22.93
N PHE A 146 -10.34 -5.28 22.99
CA PHE A 146 -10.26 -4.37 21.85
C PHE A 146 -9.80 -2.97 22.25
N ALA A 147 -9.30 -2.20 21.27
CA ALA A 147 -8.82 -0.84 21.51
C ALA A 147 -9.98 0.16 21.68
N THR A 148 -9.79 1.09 22.60
CA THR A 148 -10.83 2.12 22.91
C THR A 148 -10.54 3.47 22.28
N ASN A 149 -9.31 3.73 21.81
CA ASN A 149 -8.86 5.05 21.41
C ASN A 149 -8.03 4.99 20.10
N GLY A 150 -7.99 6.11 19.38
CA GLY A 150 -7.24 6.32 18.15
C GLY A 150 -8.12 6.28 16.90
N ASP A 151 -7.79 7.12 15.89
CA ASP A 151 -8.60 7.24 14.67
C ASP A 151 -8.64 5.94 13.85
N GLY A 152 -7.55 5.15 13.86
CA GLY A 152 -7.47 3.86 13.19
C GLY A 152 -7.91 2.67 14.06
N SER A 153 -7.86 2.77 15.40
CA SER A 153 -7.93 1.65 16.33
C SER A 153 -9.15 1.61 17.24
N ALA A 154 -9.80 2.75 17.54
CA ALA A 154 -10.97 2.78 18.42
C ALA A 154 -12.11 1.88 17.91
N GLY A 155 -12.54 0.91 18.72
CA GLY A 155 -13.53 -0.10 18.31
C GLY A 155 -12.99 -1.18 17.36
N ARG A 156 -11.67 -1.33 17.26
CA ARG A 156 -10.95 -2.33 16.44
C ARG A 156 -9.84 -3.00 17.23
N ASN A 157 -8.91 -3.65 16.53
CA ASN A 157 -7.73 -4.31 17.09
C ASN A 157 -8.10 -5.32 18.17
N PHE A 158 -9.05 -6.19 17.81
CA PHE A 158 -9.48 -7.29 18.67
C PHE A 158 -8.35 -8.29 18.88
N VAL A 159 -8.17 -8.75 20.14
CA VAL A 159 -7.24 -9.81 20.51
C VAL A 159 -7.98 -10.80 21.40
N ILE A 160 -7.86 -12.10 21.08
CA ILE A 160 -8.34 -13.20 21.92
C ILE A 160 -7.14 -13.76 22.68
N HIS A 161 -7.16 -13.59 23.99
CA HIS A 161 -6.09 -14.00 24.89
C HIS A 161 -6.34 -15.41 25.42
N THR A 162 -5.32 -16.26 25.31
CA THR A 162 -5.32 -17.66 25.83
C THR A 162 -4.24 -17.86 26.91
N LYS A 163 -3.58 -16.78 27.34
CA LYS A 163 -2.61 -16.75 28.46
C LYS A 163 -2.91 -15.51 29.30
N PRO A 164 -2.52 -15.50 30.60
CA PRO A 164 -2.67 -14.30 31.41
C PRO A 164 -1.93 -13.10 30.82
N PHE A 165 -2.52 -11.91 30.90
CA PHE A 165 -2.03 -10.73 30.22
C PHE A 165 -2.35 -9.43 30.99
N TYR A 166 -1.68 -8.35 30.63
CA TYR A 166 -2.00 -7.00 31.08
C TYR A 166 -2.50 -6.15 29.91
N VAL A 167 -3.37 -5.20 30.22
CA VAL A 167 -3.73 -4.12 29.29
C VAL A 167 -3.32 -2.79 29.86
N ASN A 168 -2.97 -1.85 29.00
CA ASN A 168 -2.85 -0.46 29.38
C ASN A 168 -4.20 0.27 29.27
N THR A 169 -4.25 1.58 29.44
CA THR A 169 -5.48 2.39 29.54
C THR A 169 -6.35 2.41 28.29
N ASP A 170 -5.81 2.03 27.13
CA ASP A 170 -6.46 2.17 25.83
C ASP A 170 -7.17 0.89 25.34
N ARG A 171 -7.52 -0.03 26.24
CA ARG A 171 -8.26 -1.25 25.93
C ARG A 171 -9.41 -1.53 26.88
N ILE A 172 -10.45 -2.15 26.35
CA ILE A 172 -11.47 -2.86 27.11
C ILE A 172 -11.27 -4.35 26.98
N VAL A 173 -11.35 -5.03 28.10
CA VAL A 173 -11.33 -6.49 28.23
C VAL A 173 -12.78 -6.98 28.38
N VAL A 174 -13.16 -7.95 27.58
CA VAL A 174 -14.50 -8.56 27.53
C VAL A 174 -14.40 -10.02 27.97
N GLN A 175 -14.84 -10.32 29.16
CA GLN A 175 -15.01 -11.71 29.62
C GLN A 175 -16.40 -12.18 29.21
N ILE A 176 -16.49 -13.33 28.55
CA ILE A 176 -17.76 -13.99 28.21
C ILE A 176 -18.14 -14.91 29.36
N LEU A 177 -19.32 -14.69 29.95
CA LEU A 177 -19.76 -15.40 31.13
C LEU A 177 -20.51 -16.69 30.81
N ARG A 178 -20.77 -16.95 29.53
CA ARG A 178 -21.52 -18.09 29.03
C ARG A 178 -20.65 -19.00 28.17
N LYS A 179 -20.75 -20.33 28.42
CA LYS A 179 -20.02 -21.35 27.67
C LYS A 179 -20.59 -21.64 26.27
N ASP A 180 -21.84 -21.23 26.02
CA ASP A 180 -22.52 -21.39 24.72
C ASP A 180 -22.30 -20.17 23.79
N ILE A 181 -21.30 -19.34 24.08
CA ILE A 181 -20.91 -18.19 23.25
C ILE A 181 -19.40 -18.28 22.92
N SER A 182 -19.09 -18.29 21.63
CA SER A 182 -17.72 -18.30 21.12
C SER A 182 -17.08 -16.91 21.15
N PRO A 183 -15.90 -16.72 21.77
CA PRO A 183 -15.16 -15.47 21.70
C PRO A 183 -14.79 -15.06 20.27
N GLN A 184 -14.49 -16.05 19.40
CA GLN A 184 -14.21 -15.82 17.98
C GLN A 184 -15.45 -15.24 17.29
N TYR A 185 -16.63 -15.77 17.59
CA TYR A 185 -17.88 -15.24 17.04
C TYR A 185 -18.15 -13.81 17.51
N VAL A 186 -17.94 -13.52 18.81
CA VAL A 186 -18.10 -12.16 19.33
C VAL A 186 -17.15 -11.20 18.63
N ARG A 187 -15.90 -11.59 18.40
CA ARG A 187 -14.93 -10.81 17.61
C ARG A 187 -15.44 -10.52 16.20
N VAL A 188 -15.95 -11.53 15.52
CA VAL A 188 -16.50 -11.42 14.16
C VAL A 188 -17.74 -10.52 14.14
N ALA A 189 -18.66 -10.72 15.08
CA ALA A 189 -19.90 -9.93 15.19
C ALA A 189 -19.65 -8.45 15.52
N LEU A 190 -18.48 -8.11 16.07
CA LEU A 190 -18.05 -6.73 16.37
C LEU A 190 -17.09 -6.16 15.32
N ASN A 191 -16.79 -6.89 14.25
CA ASN A 191 -15.74 -6.49 13.30
C ASN A 191 -15.99 -5.12 12.64
N ASP A 192 -17.25 -4.76 12.40
CA ASP A 192 -17.66 -3.47 11.81
C ASP A 192 -18.04 -2.41 12.89
N MET A 193 -17.77 -2.70 14.17
CA MET A 193 -18.19 -1.85 15.30
C MET A 193 -17.72 -0.40 15.17
N LYS A 194 -16.48 -0.21 14.71
CA LYS A 194 -15.93 1.13 14.50
C LYS A 194 -16.73 1.94 13.50
N GLU A 195 -17.01 1.38 12.36
CA GLU A 195 -17.73 2.04 11.26
C GLU A 195 -19.20 2.25 11.62
N LYS A 196 -19.82 1.23 12.14
CA LYS A 196 -21.25 1.22 12.51
C LYS A 196 -21.61 2.24 13.58
N TYR A 197 -20.72 2.43 14.56
CA TYR A 197 -20.94 3.36 15.68
C TYR A 197 -20.07 4.62 15.62
N GLY A 198 -19.25 4.78 14.58
CA GLY A 198 -18.45 5.98 14.36
C GLY A 198 -17.31 6.20 15.34
N PHE A 199 -16.72 5.13 15.89
CA PHE A 199 -15.65 5.25 16.88
C PHE A 199 -14.35 5.79 16.26
N ASN A 200 -13.75 6.77 16.97
CA ASN A 200 -12.52 7.45 16.57
C ASN A 200 -11.83 8.08 17.82
N HIS A 201 -10.83 8.93 17.61
CA HIS A 201 -10.15 9.61 18.72
C HIS A 201 -11.07 10.55 19.52
N ALA A 202 -12.00 11.25 18.88
CA ALA A 202 -12.95 12.14 19.54
C ALA A 202 -14.14 11.37 20.15
N HIS A 203 -14.58 10.29 19.50
CA HIS A 203 -15.66 9.42 19.95
C HIS A 203 -15.11 8.02 20.28
N LYS A 204 -14.56 7.89 21.49
CA LYS A 204 -13.88 6.66 21.95
C LYS A 204 -14.85 5.51 22.19
N ALA A 205 -14.43 4.27 21.94
CA ALA A 205 -15.16 3.05 22.28
C ALA A 205 -15.04 2.73 23.79
N ASN A 206 -15.43 3.67 24.66
CA ASN A 206 -15.44 3.52 26.12
C ASN A 206 -16.78 2.95 26.62
N PHE A 207 -16.89 2.64 27.91
CA PHE A 207 -18.10 2.04 28.51
C PHE A 207 -19.37 2.80 28.19
N HIS A 208 -19.35 4.14 28.25
CA HIS A 208 -20.52 4.96 27.98
C HIS A 208 -20.98 4.82 26.53
N ASN A 209 -20.04 4.90 25.60
CA ASN A 209 -20.32 4.84 24.17
C ASN A 209 -20.59 3.42 23.66
N LEU A 210 -20.34 2.39 24.46
CA LEU A 210 -20.69 0.99 24.15
C LEU A 210 -22.15 0.65 24.45
N ALA A 211 -22.91 1.53 25.14
CA ALA A 211 -24.32 1.29 25.49
C ALA A 211 -25.20 0.93 24.27
N PRO A 212 -25.05 1.52 23.07
CA PRO A 212 -25.83 1.13 21.88
C PRO A 212 -25.29 -0.12 21.15
N VAL A 213 -24.12 -0.64 21.53
CA VAL A 213 -23.45 -1.71 20.78
C VAL A 213 -24.13 -3.05 21.06
N THR A 214 -24.64 -3.65 20.00
CA THR A 214 -25.33 -4.95 20.07
C THR A 214 -24.76 -5.93 19.05
N ILE A 215 -24.82 -7.21 19.39
CA ILE A 215 -24.52 -8.33 18.48
C ILE A 215 -25.74 -9.24 18.33
N GLN A 216 -25.80 -9.95 17.23
CA GLN A 216 -26.82 -10.98 16.99
C GLN A 216 -26.23 -12.34 17.27
N LEU A 217 -26.81 -13.09 18.19
CA LEU A 217 -26.39 -14.45 18.53
C LEU A 217 -27.39 -15.48 17.98
N PRO A 218 -26.95 -16.50 17.24
CA PRO A 218 -27.82 -17.62 16.86
C PRO A 218 -28.36 -18.31 18.09
N VAL A 219 -29.66 -18.72 18.07
CA VAL A 219 -30.31 -19.43 19.16
C VAL A 219 -30.99 -20.68 18.64
N LYS A 220 -30.94 -21.75 19.46
CA LYS A 220 -31.64 -23.02 19.25
C LYS A 220 -33.13 -22.87 19.61
N SER A 221 -33.94 -23.83 19.18
CA SER A 221 -35.36 -23.87 19.51
C SER A 221 -35.67 -23.91 21.02
N ASN A 222 -34.71 -24.34 21.84
CA ASN A 222 -34.83 -24.35 23.30
C ASN A 222 -34.42 -23.04 23.99
N GLY A 223 -34.05 -22.00 23.19
CA GLY A 223 -33.63 -20.67 23.68
C GLY A 223 -32.17 -20.56 24.13
N CYS A 224 -31.38 -21.64 24.06
CA CYS A 224 -29.93 -21.58 24.29
C CYS A 224 -29.21 -20.99 23.05
N TYR A 225 -28.05 -20.34 23.26
CA TYR A 225 -27.24 -19.91 22.15
C TYR A 225 -26.66 -21.10 21.39
N ASP A 226 -26.61 -20.99 20.05
CA ASP A 226 -26.17 -22.08 19.18
C ASP A 226 -24.69 -21.95 18.87
N LEU A 227 -23.85 -22.60 19.68
CA LEU A 227 -22.39 -22.54 19.53
C LEU A 227 -21.94 -23.12 18.18
N GLU A 228 -22.57 -24.20 17.69
CA GLU A 228 -22.21 -24.83 16.42
C GLU A 228 -22.42 -23.86 15.24
N GLN A 229 -23.56 -23.15 15.22
CA GLN A 229 -23.82 -22.16 14.18
C GLN A 229 -22.89 -20.93 14.30
N GLN A 230 -22.48 -20.55 15.51
CA GLN A 230 -21.48 -19.51 15.70
C GLN A 230 -20.12 -19.92 15.10
N GLU A 231 -19.69 -21.16 15.30
CA GLU A 231 -18.44 -21.68 14.76
C GLU A 231 -18.47 -21.74 13.22
N ILE A 232 -19.55 -22.22 12.62
CA ILE A 232 -19.73 -22.21 11.16
C ILE A 232 -19.64 -20.76 10.61
N MET A 233 -20.26 -19.79 11.27
CA MET A 233 -20.20 -18.39 10.85
C MET A 233 -18.78 -17.82 10.97
N VAL A 234 -18.02 -18.21 11.98
CA VAL A 234 -16.60 -17.81 12.13
C VAL A 234 -15.76 -18.40 11.00
N GLU A 235 -15.97 -19.66 10.65
CA GLU A 235 -15.28 -20.30 9.53
C GLU A 235 -15.57 -19.58 8.21
N ILE A 236 -16.84 -19.32 7.92
CA ILE A 236 -17.24 -18.56 6.71
C ILE A 236 -16.54 -17.19 6.69
N PHE A 237 -16.56 -16.46 7.80
CA PHE A 237 -15.91 -15.16 7.89
C PHE A 237 -14.40 -15.25 7.63
N ASN A 238 -13.71 -16.22 8.23
CA ASN A 238 -12.28 -16.41 8.05
C ASN A 238 -11.93 -16.71 6.58
N TYR A 239 -12.68 -17.60 5.92
CA TYR A 239 -12.50 -17.85 4.48
C TYR A 239 -12.69 -16.60 3.63
N LEU A 240 -13.70 -15.80 3.92
CA LEU A 240 -13.96 -14.54 3.20
C LEU A 240 -12.85 -13.49 3.44
N GLU A 241 -12.32 -13.40 4.67
CA GLU A 241 -11.20 -12.51 4.98
C GLU A 241 -9.89 -12.98 4.32
N ASP A 242 -9.64 -14.27 4.25
CA ASP A 242 -8.45 -14.81 3.56
C ASP A 242 -8.57 -14.64 2.03
N MET A 243 -9.75 -14.82 1.47
CA MET A 243 -10.03 -14.49 0.07
C MET A 243 -9.78 -12.99 -0.20
N ARG A 244 -10.25 -12.11 0.70
CA ARG A 244 -10.02 -10.65 0.59
C ARG A 244 -8.53 -10.31 0.58
N LYS A 245 -7.74 -10.89 1.48
CA LYS A 245 -6.28 -10.70 1.51
C LYS A 245 -5.61 -11.19 0.23
N SER A 246 -6.03 -12.36 -0.27
CA SER A 246 -5.55 -12.89 -1.54
C SER A 246 -5.85 -11.96 -2.71
N LEU A 247 -7.07 -11.40 -2.80
CA LEU A 247 -7.45 -10.44 -3.83
C LEU A 247 -6.58 -9.17 -3.79
N LEU A 248 -6.34 -8.62 -2.59
CA LEU A 248 -5.50 -7.44 -2.43
C LEU A 248 -4.04 -7.73 -2.82
N HIS A 249 -3.51 -8.87 -2.41
CA HIS A 249 -2.16 -9.29 -2.82
C HIS A 249 -2.05 -9.46 -4.35
N GLN A 250 -3.03 -10.10 -5.01
CA GLN A 250 -3.04 -10.23 -6.47
C GLN A 250 -3.18 -8.86 -7.16
N LYS A 251 -3.99 -7.95 -6.60
CA LYS A 251 -4.07 -6.56 -7.09
C LYS A 251 -2.69 -5.90 -7.07
N ASP A 252 -1.99 -5.97 -5.95
CA ASP A 252 -0.67 -5.37 -5.82
C ASP A 252 0.32 -5.98 -6.82
N ARG A 253 0.34 -7.30 -6.99
CA ARG A 253 1.16 -7.97 -8.03
C ARG A 253 0.86 -7.49 -9.44
N VAL A 254 -0.41 -7.30 -9.80
CA VAL A 254 -0.79 -6.79 -11.13
C VAL A 254 -0.34 -5.34 -11.29
N VAL A 255 -0.56 -4.49 -10.30
CA VAL A 255 -0.21 -3.06 -10.34
C VAL A 255 1.31 -2.89 -10.44
N GLU A 256 2.05 -3.61 -9.60
CA GLU A 256 3.51 -3.49 -9.48
C GLU A 256 4.28 -4.20 -10.60
N SER A 257 3.65 -5.15 -11.31
CA SER A 257 4.30 -5.88 -12.39
C SER A 257 4.86 -4.93 -13.47
N ASN A 258 6.09 -5.15 -13.89
CA ASN A 258 6.70 -4.44 -15.02
C ASN A 258 6.50 -5.26 -16.29
N VAL A 259 5.66 -4.78 -17.22
CA VAL A 259 5.34 -5.53 -18.44
C VAL A 259 6.24 -5.10 -19.58
N CYS A 260 7.03 -6.04 -20.08
CA CYS A 260 7.85 -5.85 -21.29
C CYS A 260 7.02 -6.06 -22.56
N VAL A 261 6.99 -5.05 -23.41
CA VAL A 261 6.47 -5.14 -24.76
C VAL A 261 7.59 -5.69 -25.67
N ASP A 262 7.27 -6.62 -26.57
CA ASP A 262 8.23 -7.14 -27.53
C ASP A 262 8.54 -6.07 -28.60
N LEU A 263 9.76 -5.60 -28.57
CA LEU A 263 10.26 -4.56 -29.49
C LEU A 263 11.20 -5.13 -30.55
N SER A 264 11.36 -6.46 -30.65
CA SER A 264 12.32 -7.12 -31.53
C SER A 264 12.10 -6.89 -33.03
N CYS A 265 10.87 -6.53 -33.42
CA CYS A 265 10.52 -6.23 -34.81
C CYS A 265 10.86 -4.80 -35.26
N TYR A 266 11.34 -3.95 -34.36
CA TYR A 266 11.69 -2.55 -34.68
C TYR A 266 13.19 -2.32 -34.66
N HIS A 267 13.68 -1.43 -35.52
CA HIS A 267 15.05 -0.93 -35.50
C HIS A 267 15.13 0.37 -34.70
N PHE A 268 16.11 0.48 -33.80
CA PHE A 268 16.27 1.63 -32.93
C PHE A 268 17.58 2.35 -33.16
N ALA A 269 17.55 3.68 -33.10
CA ALA A 269 18.72 4.53 -33.00
C ALA A 269 18.73 5.21 -31.61
N GLN A 270 19.91 5.24 -31.00
CA GLN A 270 20.12 5.98 -29.75
C GLN A 270 20.18 7.49 -30.09
N LYS A 271 19.32 8.27 -29.45
CA LYS A 271 19.25 9.74 -29.61
C LYS A 271 19.47 10.43 -28.27
N LYS A 272 20.21 11.54 -28.26
CA LYS A 272 20.28 12.37 -27.05
C LYS A 272 18.94 13.08 -26.82
N ILE A 273 18.55 13.19 -25.55
CA ILE A 273 17.32 13.93 -25.20
C ILE A 273 17.41 15.38 -25.64
N SER A 274 18.58 16.01 -25.47
CA SER A 274 18.82 17.38 -25.93
C SER A 274 18.68 17.60 -27.44
N ASP A 275 18.83 16.53 -28.26
CA ASP A 275 18.61 16.63 -29.70
C ASP A 275 17.13 16.66 -30.05
N LEU A 276 16.30 15.96 -29.28
CA LEU A 276 14.87 15.76 -29.54
C LEU A 276 13.98 16.77 -28.80
N PHE A 277 14.41 17.21 -27.62
CA PHE A 277 13.62 18.05 -26.72
C PHE A 277 14.41 19.30 -26.27
N SER A 278 13.69 20.40 -26.07
CA SER A 278 14.16 21.49 -25.24
C SER A 278 13.97 21.11 -23.78
N VAL A 279 15.08 21.00 -23.04
CA VAL A 279 15.10 20.54 -21.64
C VAL A 279 15.07 21.75 -20.73
N LEU A 280 13.98 21.97 -20.03
CA LEU A 280 13.73 23.16 -19.23
C LEU A 280 13.54 22.78 -17.76
N ARG A 281 13.64 23.77 -16.88
CA ARG A 281 13.27 23.68 -15.48
C ARG A 281 12.08 24.58 -15.23
N GLY A 282 11.11 24.14 -14.44
CA GLY A 282 9.99 24.96 -14.00
C GLY A 282 10.43 26.14 -13.12
N SER A 283 9.50 27.00 -12.78
CA SER A 283 9.77 28.29 -12.15
C SER A 283 9.79 28.23 -10.63
N GLY A 284 10.79 28.90 -10.01
CA GLY A 284 10.86 29.08 -8.55
C GLY A 284 9.87 30.13 -7.99
N LYS A 285 9.12 30.83 -8.86
CA LYS A 285 8.14 31.85 -8.42
C LYS A 285 6.94 31.22 -7.66
N TYR A 286 6.64 29.96 -7.92
CA TYR A 286 5.46 29.26 -7.37
C TYR A 286 5.69 28.77 -5.93
N THR A 287 5.68 29.71 -5.00
CA THR A 287 5.69 29.44 -3.55
C THR A 287 4.25 29.23 -3.05
N ARG A 288 4.10 28.80 -1.78
CA ARG A 288 2.77 28.69 -1.14
C ARG A 288 2.05 30.04 -1.08
N SER A 289 2.77 31.14 -0.79
CA SER A 289 2.19 32.49 -0.81
C SER A 289 1.69 32.84 -2.21
N TYR A 290 2.51 32.60 -3.23
CA TYR A 290 2.11 32.85 -4.62
C TYR A 290 0.80 32.13 -4.98
N THR A 291 0.65 30.86 -4.64
CA THR A 291 -0.56 30.08 -4.96
C THR A 291 -1.80 30.59 -4.23
N GLN A 292 -1.65 31.22 -3.06
CA GLN A 292 -2.76 31.84 -2.32
C GLN A 292 -3.15 33.20 -2.91
N GLU A 293 -2.17 33.96 -3.42
CA GLU A 293 -2.39 35.30 -3.99
C GLU A 293 -2.86 35.25 -5.45
N HIS A 294 -2.57 34.16 -6.17
CA HIS A 294 -2.87 33.96 -7.58
C HIS A 294 -3.69 32.67 -7.83
N PRO A 295 -4.87 32.50 -7.22
CA PRO A 295 -5.71 31.34 -7.47
C PRO A 295 -6.30 31.38 -8.89
N GLY A 296 -6.40 30.22 -9.54
CA GLY A 296 -6.91 30.12 -10.91
C GLY A 296 -7.34 28.70 -11.28
N ALA A 297 -7.47 28.43 -12.57
CA ALA A 297 -7.89 27.15 -13.12
C ALA A 297 -6.72 26.35 -13.73
N VAL A 298 -5.53 26.97 -13.91
CA VAL A 298 -4.39 26.33 -14.52
C VAL A 298 -3.68 25.40 -13.49
N PRO A 299 -3.54 24.09 -13.79
CA PRO A 299 -2.91 23.17 -12.88
C PRO A 299 -1.41 23.47 -12.74
N LEU A 300 -0.94 23.55 -11.51
CA LEU A 300 0.46 23.70 -11.15
C LEU A 300 1.02 22.37 -10.66
N PHE A 301 2.12 21.91 -11.25
CA PHE A 301 2.78 20.66 -10.88
C PHE A 301 4.13 20.93 -10.17
N SER A 302 4.42 20.08 -9.16
CA SER A 302 5.63 20.14 -8.36
C SER A 302 6.33 18.76 -8.32
N GLY A 303 6.93 18.36 -7.22
CA GLY A 303 7.58 17.06 -7.02
C GLY A 303 6.64 15.87 -6.87
N ASN A 304 5.34 16.05 -6.97
CA ASN A 304 4.33 15.00 -6.92
C ASN A 304 4.30 14.15 -8.20
N THR A 305 4.04 12.86 -8.09
CA THR A 305 4.00 11.92 -9.22
C THR A 305 2.62 11.82 -9.89
N SER A 306 1.57 12.33 -9.24
CA SER A 306 0.20 12.32 -9.74
C SER A 306 -0.57 13.57 -9.31
N GLY A 307 -1.53 14.00 -10.14
CA GLY A 307 -2.39 15.15 -9.88
C GLY A 307 -1.68 16.50 -9.88
N ALA A 308 -2.43 17.58 -9.75
CA ALA A 308 -1.90 18.91 -9.60
C ALA A 308 -1.53 19.20 -8.13
N PHE A 309 -0.44 19.93 -7.91
CA PHE A 309 -0.04 20.41 -6.59
C PHE A 309 -0.94 21.55 -6.09
N ALA A 310 -1.30 22.45 -7.01
CA ALA A 310 -2.19 23.58 -6.78
C ALA A 310 -2.80 24.04 -8.13
N TYR A 311 -3.63 25.08 -8.09
CA TYR A 311 -4.16 25.74 -9.28
C TYR A 311 -3.84 27.22 -9.23
N VAL A 312 -3.38 27.80 -10.37
CA VAL A 312 -2.93 29.18 -10.50
C VAL A 312 -3.60 29.88 -11.69
N ASP A 313 -3.44 31.19 -11.78
CA ASP A 313 -4.05 32.04 -12.84
C ASP A 313 -3.23 32.08 -14.13
N THR A 314 -2.01 31.59 -14.13
CA THR A 314 -1.05 31.73 -15.24
C THR A 314 -0.58 30.37 -15.74
N ALA A 315 -0.57 30.15 -17.07
CA ALA A 315 0.02 29.00 -17.73
C ALA A 315 1.43 29.35 -18.26
N ASP A 316 2.44 28.61 -17.80
CA ASP A 316 3.81 28.72 -18.34
C ASP A 316 3.97 27.90 -19.63
N TYR A 317 3.20 26.82 -19.78
CA TYR A 317 3.24 25.87 -20.91
C TYR A 317 1.84 25.65 -21.46
N ASN A 318 1.69 25.76 -22.78
CA ASN A 318 0.40 25.67 -23.48
C ASN A 318 0.40 24.72 -24.69
N THR A 319 1.46 23.95 -24.85
CA THR A 319 1.63 22.94 -25.91
C THR A 319 1.79 21.55 -25.30
N PRO A 320 1.35 20.48 -25.99
CA PRO A 320 1.57 19.13 -25.54
C PRO A 320 3.07 18.86 -25.28
N CYS A 321 3.39 18.35 -24.09
CA CYS A 321 4.77 18.09 -23.71
C CYS A 321 4.85 17.05 -22.57
N LEU A 322 6.10 16.71 -22.17
CA LEU A 322 6.35 15.88 -21.00
C LEU A 322 6.95 16.73 -19.88
N SER A 323 6.72 16.32 -18.66
CA SER A 323 7.46 16.82 -17.50
C SER A 323 7.97 15.68 -16.65
N TRP A 324 9.03 15.91 -15.87
CA TRP A 324 9.55 14.92 -14.95
C TRP A 324 9.78 15.52 -13.55
N VAL A 325 9.74 14.68 -12.52
CA VAL A 325 10.09 15.07 -11.16
C VAL A 325 11.61 15.21 -11.06
N ILE A 326 12.08 16.40 -10.65
CA ILE A 326 13.51 16.66 -10.47
C ILE A 326 13.96 16.15 -9.10
N ASP A 327 13.20 16.42 -8.04
CA ASP A 327 13.58 16.22 -6.64
C ASP A 327 12.52 15.40 -5.88
N GLY A 328 12.98 14.50 -5.02
CA GLY A 328 12.13 13.57 -4.27
C GLY A 328 12.03 12.22 -5.00
N LEU A 329 10.87 11.85 -5.50
CA LEU A 329 10.68 10.70 -6.39
C LEU A 329 11.14 11.03 -7.83
N ALA A 330 12.44 11.31 -8.00
CA ALA A 330 12.98 11.81 -9.25
C ALA A 330 12.85 10.82 -10.41
N GLY A 331 12.63 11.36 -11.61
CA GLY A 331 12.59 10.61 -12.86
C GLY A 331 11.19 10.13 -13.29
N TYR A 332 10.13 10.27 -12.46
CA TYR A 332 8.77 10.02 -12.91
C TYR A 332 8.32 11.05 -13.95
N LEU A 333 7.81 10.58 -15.10
CA LEU A 333 7.34 11.41 -16.19
C LEU A 333 5.82 11.56 -16.19
N MET A 334 5.36 12.74 -16.59
CA MET A 334 3.94 13.04 -16.80
C MET A 334 3.74 13.65 -18.19
N PHE A 335 2.73 13.19 -18.91
CA PHE A 335 2.27 13.77 -20.17
C PHE A 335 1.23 14.86 -19.90
N HIS A 336 1.39 16.00 -20.54
CA HIS A 336 0.47 17.12 -20.52
C HIS A 336 -0.11 17.36 -21.91
N SER A 337 -1.42 17.28 -22.03
CA SER A 337 -2.15 17.58 -23.27
C SER A 337 -2.76 18.99 -23.29
N SER A 338 -2.81 19.63 -22.12
CA SER A 338 -3.39 20.97 -21.91
C SER A 338 -2.38 21.89 -21.21
N GLU A 339 -2.76 23.15 -21.09
CA GLU A 339 -1.93 24.16 -20.40
C GLU A 339 -1.69 23.81 -18.93
N PHE A 340 -0.49 24.17 -18.45
CA PHE A 340 -0.10 23.97 -17.06
C PHE A 340 1.06 24.89 -16.66
N SER A 341 1.37 24.92 -15.37
CA SER A 341 2.57 25.53 -14.83
C SER A 341 3.37 24.53 -13.98
N ALA A 342 4.66 24.78 -13.81
CA ALA A 342 5.58 23.91 -13.10
C ALA A 342 6.48 24.66 -12.13
N THR A 343 6.65 24.11 -10.90
CA THR A 343 7.61 24.62 -9.92
C THR A 343 9.03 24.22 -10.30
N ASN A 344 10.04 24.78 -9.63
CA ASN A 344 11.46 24.44 -9.81
C ASN A 344 11.81 22.97 -9.44
N HIS A 345 10.90 22.21 -8.81
CA HIS A 345 11.04 20.78 -8.55
C HIS A 345 10.59 19.89 -9.72
N ARG A 346 10.18 20.51 -10.83
CA ARG A 346 9.75 19.81 -12.04
C ARG A 346 10.53 20.31 -13.26
N GLY A 347 10.99 19.37 -14.07
CA GLY A 347 11.56 19.65 -15.38
C GLY A 347 10.51 19.49 -16.47
N VAL A 348 10.70 20.13 -17.61
CA VAL A 348 9.80 20.11 -18.76
C VAL A 348 10.57 19.80 -20.04
N LEU A 349 10.02 18.91 -20.86
CA LEU A 349 10.54 18.48 -22.16
C LEU A 349 9.60 18.94 -23.25
N LEU A 350 9.96 19.99 -23.95
CA LEU A 350 9.22 20.46 -25.13
C LEU A 350 9.78 19.79 -26.37
N PRO A 351 8.97 19.06 -27.17
CA PRO A 351 9.42 18.41 -28.39
C PRO A 351 9.90 19.46 -29.40
N LYS A 352 11.05 19.21 -30.03
CA LYS A 352 11.59 20.07 -31.07
C LYS A 352 11.02 19.77 -32.46
N PHE A 353 10.44 18.58 -32.62
CA PHE A 353 9.94 18.04 -33.90
C PHE A 353 8.53 17.49 -33.74
N SER A 354 7.75 17.53 -34.81
CA SER A 354 6.38 17.04 -34.85
C SER A 354 6.26 15.51 -35.02
N ASP A 355 7.37 14.83 -35.35
CA ASP A 355 7.45 13.37 -35.52
C ASP A 355 7.84 12.64 -34.22
N ILE A 356 7.68 13.27 -33.08
CA ILE A 356 7.86 12.69 -31.75
C ILE A 356 6.50 12.38 -31.14
N ASN A 357 6.22 11.08 -30.89
CA ASN A 357 5.07 10.65 -30.11
C ASN A 357 5.39 10.76 -28.62
N LEU A 358 4.70 11.65 -27.92
CA LEU A 358 4.96 11.93 -26.50
C LEU A 358 4.56 10.77 -25.57
N GLN A 359 3.58 9.96 -25.93
CA GLN A 359 3.22 8.77 -25.13
C GLN A 359 4.32 7.71 -25.25
N TYR A 360 4.81 7.43 -26.47
CA TYR A 360 5.97 6.59 -26.68
C TYR A 360 7.17 7.08 -25.85
N ALA A 361 7.49 8.36 -26.01
CA ALA A 361 8.60 8.98 -25.30
C ALA A 361 8.48 8.84 -23.79
N LYS A 362 7.27 9.03 -23.22
CA LYS A 362 7.01 8.82 -21.80
C LYS A 362 7.35 7.40 -21.36
N PHE A 363 6.81 6.38 -22.04
CA PHE A 363 7.00 4.99 -21.63
C PHE A 363 8.46 4.54 -21.72
N ILE A 364 9.17 4.93 -22.77
CA ILE A 364 10.55 4.51 -22.97
C ILE A 364 11.54 5.31 -22.10
N MET A 365 11.25 6.59 -21.87
CA MET A 365 12.20 7.47 -21.15
C MET A 365 12.05 7.34 -19.63
N GLU A 366 10.88 7.04 -19.10
CA GLU A 366 10.67 6.98 -17.66
C GLU A 366 11.59 5.97 -16.94
N PRO A 367 11.73 4.71 -17.38
CA PRO A 367 12.70 3.79 -16.78
C PRO A 367 14.15 4.30 -16.86
N ILE A 368 14.52 4.93 -17.98
CA ILE A 368 15.86 5.51 -18.17
C ILE A 368 16.10 6.67 -17.18
N PHE A 369 15.11 7.53 -16.99
CA PHE A 369 15.17 8.65 -16.05
C PHE A 369 15.27 8.16 -14.61
N ARG A 370 14.46 7.18 -14.26
CA ARG A 370 14.46 6.58 -12.92
C ARG A 370 15.79 5.90 -12.59
N ASN A 371 16.44 5.28 -13.58
CA ASN A 371 17.76 4.68 -13.42
C ASN A 371 18.89 5.72 -13.38
N ALA A 372 18.72 6.89 -14.03
CA ALA A 372 19.73 7.94 -14.07
C ALA A 372 19.71 8.88 -12.84
N LYS A 373 18.67 8.81 -11.99
CA LYS A 373 18.55 9.62 -10.77
C LYS A 373 19.72 9.39 -9.82
N LYS A 374 20.13 10.44 -9.09
CA LYS A 374 21.09 10.35 -7.98
C LYS A 374 20.33 10.47 -6.67
N GLY A 375 20.61 9.60 -5.71
CA GLY A 375 19.97 9.62 -4.41
C GLY A 375 20.97 9.59 -3.25
N ARG A 376 20.54 10.00 -2.06
CA ARG A 376 21.15 9.60 -0.81
C ARG A 376 20.48 8.31 -0.39
N VAL A 377 21.27 7.31 -0.12
CA VAL A 377 20.83 6.09 0.57
C VAL A 377 20.87 6.43 2.05
N GLY A 378 19.72 6.35 2.74
CA GLY A 378 19.64 6.50 4.19
C GLY A 378 20.37 5.36 4.91
N ASP A 379 20.58 5.51 6.23
CA ASP A 379 21.28 4.52 7.06
C ASP A 379 20.64 3.12 7.04
N ASN A 380 19.36 3.01 6.62
CA ASN A 380 18.60 1.77 6.50
C ASN A 380 18.50 1.25 5.05
N GLY A 381 19.23 1.81 4.08
CA GLY A 381 19.16 1.41 2.68
C GLY A 381 18.01 2.02 1.88
N GLU A 382 17.13 2.81 2.50
CA GLU A 382 16.04 3.50 1.80
C GLU A 382 16.52 4.76 1.09
N ASN A 383 16.04 4.98 -0.16
CA ASN A 383 16.28 6.21 -0.89
C ASN A 383 15.44 7.35 -0.29
N GLU A 384 15.96 8.05 0.71
CA GLU A 384 15.26 9.17 1.35
C GLU A 384 15.01 10.36 0.41
N TYR A 385 15.87 10.56 -0.58
CA TYR A 385 15.78 11.68 -1.50
C TYR A 385 16.58 11.44 -2.77
N SER A 386 15.93 11.50 -3.92
CA SER A 386 16.62 11.40 -5.21
C SER A 386 16.45 12.67 -6.04
N SER A 387 17.41 12.94 -6.92
CA SER A 387 17.42 14.12 -7.79
C SER A 387 17.85 13.77 -9.21
N LEU A 388 17.19 14.39 -10.20
CA LEU A 388 17.50 14.27 -11.63
C LEU A 388 17.40 15.65 -12.30
N PRO A 389 18.43 16.50 -12.19
CA PRO A 389 18.41 17.85 -12.73
C PRO A 389 18.50 17.90 -14.27
N PRO A 390 18.07 19.00 -14.93
CA PRO A 390 18.02 19.13 -16.38
C PRO A 390 19.34 18.83 -17.12
N PHE A 391 20.48 19.22 -16.56
CA PHE A 391 21.78 18.98 -17.19
C PHE A 391 22.10 17.48 -17.31
N MET A 392 21.64 16.64 -16.37
CA MET A 392 21.79 15.19 -16.45
C MET A 392 20.87 14.62 -17.53
N VAL A 393 19.61 15.07 -17.55
CA VAL A 393 18.60 14.62 -18.53
C VAL A 393 19.04 14.94 -19.96
N SER A 394 19.62 16.11 -20.21
CA SER A 394 20.08 16.53 -21.53
C SER A 394 21.06 15.55 -22.20
N GLU A 395 21.87 14.87 -21.41
CA GLU A 395 22.90 13.94 -21.88
C GLU A 395 22.45 12.48 -21.99
N LEU A 396 21.23 12.16 -21.50
CA LEU A 396 20.72 10.78 -21.58
C LEU A 396 20.46 10.36 -23.03
N LEU A 397 20.79 9.11 -23.32
CA LEU A 397 20.49 8.48 -24.59
C LEU A 397 19.18 7.67 -24.45
N VAL A 398 18.31 7.82 -25.44
CA VAL A 398 17.03 7.12 -25.51
C VAL A 398 16.87 6.44 -26.86
N PRO A 399 16.34 5.20 -26.90
CA PRO A 399 16.08 4.52 -28.15
C PRO A 399 14.86 5.11 -28.84
N PHE A 400 14.98 5.49 -30.09
CA PHE A 400 13.85 5.88 -30.94
C PHE A 400 13.80 4.96 -32.16
N PRO A 401 12.60 4.45 -32.51
CA PRO A 401 12.44 3.60 -33.67
C PRO A 401 12.73 4.38 -34.95
N VAL A 402 13.46 3.76 -35.84
CA VAL A 402 13.86 4.33 -37.15
C VAL A 402 13.42 3.46 -38.30
N ASP A 403 13.14 4.07 -39.45
CA ASP A 403 12.89 3.39 -40.70
C ASP A 403 14.20 2.89 -41.33
N ASP A 404 14.08 2.21 -42.47
CA ASP A 404 15.23 1.65 -43.22
C ASP A 404 16.21 2.72 -43.69
N THR A 405 15.84 3.99 -43.67
CA THR A 405 16.74 5.12 -44.01
C THR A 405 17.44 5.70 -42.79
N GLY A 406 17.13 5.23 -41.58
CA GLY A 406 17.64 5.73 -40.30
C GLY A 406 16.92 6.98 -39.78
N LYS A 407 15.80 7.38 -40.40
CA LYS A 407 14.94 8.48 -39.93
C LYS A 407 13.96 8.00 -38.86
N ILE A 408 13.67 8.86 -37.90
CA ILE A 408 12.69 8.54 -36.83
C ILE A 408 11.34 8.18 -37.45
N SER A 409 10.80 7.03 -37.06
CA SER A 409 9.50 6.51 -37.51
C SER A 409 8.39 6.86 -36.51
N LEU A 410 7.52 7.80 -36.88
CA LEU A 410 6.37 8.15 -36.06
C LEU A 410 5.34 7.02 -35.96
N SER A 411 5.14 6.25 -37.06
CA SER A 411 4.20 5.11 -37.06
C SER A 411 4.62 4.02 -36.06
N ALA A 412 5.90 3.66 -36.06
CA ALA A 412 6.42 2.68 -35.10
C ALA A 412 6.28 3.17 -33.64
N GLN A 413 6.53 4.46 -33.39
CA GLN A 413 6.29 5.04 -32.07
C GLN A 413 4.83 4.93 -31.65
N GLN A 414 3.87 5.19 -32.57
CA GLN A 414 2.43 5.08 -32.30
C GLN A 414 2.05 3.64 -31.97
N GLU A 415 2.46 2.67 -32.77
CA GLU A 415 2.18 1.25 -32.54
C GLU A 415 2.71 0.76 -31.17
N ILE A 416 3.94 1.13 -30.83
CA ILE A 416 4.55 0.79 -29.53
C ILE A 416 3.79 1.48 -28.38
N ALA A 417 3.45 2.77 -28.52
CA ALA A 417 2.69 3.51 -27.52
C ALA A 417 1.32 2.89 -27.25
N GLU A 418 0.61 2.46 -28.29
CA GLU A 418 -0.71 1.81 -28.18
C GLU A 418 -0.62 0.48 -27.41
N GLN A 419 0.45 -0.30 -27.60
CA GLN A 419 0.67 -1.52 -26.82
C GLN A 419 0.85 -1.21 -25.34
N TYR A 420 1.71 -0.24 -24.98
CA TYR A 420 1.89 0.18 -23.58
C TYR A 420 0.61 0.74 -22.96
N ILE A 421 -0.13 1.59 -23.68
CA ILE A 421 -1.41 2.13 -23.21
C ILE A 421 -2.40 1.01 -22.94
N THR A 422 -2.48 0.02 -23.83
CA THR A 422 -3.37 -1.15 -23.66
C THR A 422 -3.01 -1.95 -22.43
N VAL A 423 -1.72 -2.20 -22.17
CA VAL A 423 -1.23 -2.89 -20.99
C VAL A 423 -1.60 -2.13 -19.72
N GLU A 424 -1.32 -0.83 -19.67
CA GLU A 424 -1.63 0.01 -18.51
C GLU A 424 -3.14 0.11 -18.24
N GLN A 425 -3.96 0.14 -19.29
CA GLN A 425 -5.41 0.11 -19.14
C GLN A 425 -5.88 -1.24 -18.59
N CYS A 426 -5.38 -2.33 -19.13
CA CYS A 426 -5.69 -3.68 -18.65
C CYS A 426 -5.34 -3.86 -17.16
N LYS A 427 -4.14 -3.40 -16.75
CA LYS A 427 -3.71 -3.43 -15.34
C LYS A 427 -4.66 -2.64 -14.44
N ARG A 428 -5.06 -1.43 -14.85
CA ARG A 428 -6.01 -0.59 -14.10
C ARG A 428 -7.37 -1.27 -13.97
N ASP A 429 -7.93 -1.75 -15.06
CA ASP A 429 -9.26 -2.38 -15.09
C ASP A 429 -9.31 -3.61 -14.17
N VAL A 430 -8.23 -4.42 -14.17
CA VAL A 430 -8.10 -5.58 -13.29
C VAL A 430 -7.95 -5.13 -11.84
N ALA A 431 -7.09 -4.15 -11.56
CA ALA A 431 -6.88 -3.64 -10.21
C ALA A 431 -8.16 -3.05 -9.61
N GLU A 432 -8.92 -2.27 -10.38
CA GLU A 432 -10.21 -1.71 -9.94
C GLU A 432 -11.24 -2.79 -9.62
N LYS A 433 -11.33 -3.84 -10.46
CA LYS A 433 -12.23 -4.97 -10.21
C LYS A 433 -11.84 -5.76 -8.96
N LEU A 434 -10.55 -6.03 -8.75
CA LEU A 434 -10.06 -6.74 -7.58
C LEU A 434 -10.30 -5.92 -6.30
N ASP A 435 -10.07 -4.62 -6.37
CA ASP A 435 -10.33 -3.69 -5.27
C ASP A 435 -11.81 -3.64 -4.91
N ALA A 436 -12.68 -3.53 -5.90
CA ALA A 436 -14.14 -3.54 -5.70
C ALA A 436 -14.62 -4.84 -5.05
N LEU A 437 -14.09 -6.00 -5.47
CA LEU A 437 -14.41 -7.30 -4.86
C LEU A 437 -13.88 -7.39 -3.41
N ALA A 438 -12.65 -6.94 -3.16
CA ALA A 438 -12.05 -6.97 -1.83
C ALA A 438 -12.78 -6.08 -0.81
N HIS A 439 -13.42 -4.99 -1.27
CA HIS A 439 -14.15 -4.06 -0.42
C HIS A 439 -15.66 -4.34 -0.31
N GLN A 440 -16.16 -5.43 -0.89
CA GLN A 440 -17.56 -5.83 -0.67
C GLN A 440 -17.83 -6.12 0.80
N LYS A 441 -18.97 -5.63 1.29
CA LYS A 441 -19.37 -5.86 2.68
C LYS A 441 -19.74 -7.33 2.90
N ILE A 442 -19.11 -7.95 3.90
CA ILE A 442 -19.45 -9.29 4.34
C ILE A 442 -20.61 -9.19 5.34
N GLU A 443 -21.76 -9.72 4.99
CA GLU A 443 -22.93 -9.88 5.89
C GLU A 443 -23.07 -11.35 6.27
N LEU A 444 -22.96 -11.64 7.56
CA LEU A 444 -23.04 -13.00 8.13
C LEU A 444 -24.45 -13.38 8.62
#